data_a15e7db6e3e2b8c6aa74a9058edf20f9
#
_entry.id   a15e7db6e3e2b8c6aa74a9058edf20f9
#
_cell.length_a   1.000
_cell.length_b   1.000
_cell.length_c   1.000
_cell.angle_alpha   90.00
_cell.angle_beta   90.00
_cell.angle_gamma   90.00
#
_symmetry.space_group_name_H-M   'P 1'
#
loop_
_entity.id
_entity.type
_entity.pdbx_description
1 polymer ?
#
loop_
_entity_poly.entity_id
_entity_poly.type
_entity_poly.pdbx_seq_one_letter_code
_entity_poly.pdbx_strand_id
1 'polypeptide(L)'
;MNPKVDFFFEKPSQWQDAYRQLRKIVLDTGLTEELKWGVPCYTFQGSNIVLIHGFKEYCALLFHKGALLKDTEDMLIQQTKNVQSVRQIRFTDVKEIVDRKKALTAYIHEAIEVEKAGLEVKMKKTSEFDMPEELQDRLDSDTDFKKAFEALTPGRQRGYMLHISQAKQSKTRISRIEKSVPNIFEGKGYNEM
;
A
#
# COMPACT_ATOMS: atom_id res chain seq x y z
N MET A 1 -5.58 -2.01 -23.65
CA MET A 1 -4.34 -2.69 -23.18
C MET A 1 -3.16 -1.75 -23.44
N ASN A 2 -2.22 -1.67 -22.52
CA ASN A 2 -1.06 -0.80 -22.64
C ASN A 2 0.21 -1.66 -22.85
N PRO A 3 0.92 -1.54 -23.99
CA PRO A 3 2.12 -2.34 -24.27
C PRO A 3 3.23 -2.21 -23.22
N LYS A 4 3.28 -1.07 -22.51
CA LYS A 4 4.29 -0.85 -21.46
C LYS A 4 4.18 -1.81 -20.27
N VAL A 5 3.05 -2.49 -20.09
CA VAL A 5 2.85 -3.48 -19.02
C VAL A 5 2.89 -4.93 -19.49
N ASP A 6 3.00 -5.18 -20.80
CA ASP A 6 2.94 -6.55 -21.36
C ASP A 6 4.03 -7.45 -20.79
N PHE A 7 5.23 -6.92 -20.52
CA PHE A 7 6.31 -7.66 -19.89
C PHE A 7 5.90 -8.34 -18.56
N PHE A 8 4.98 -7.73 -17.79
CA PHE A 8 4.48 -8.30 -16.53
C PHE A 8 3.67 -9.57 -16.77
N PHE A 9 2.91 -9.61 -17.86
CA PHE A 9 2.04 -10.73 -18.23
C PHE A 9 2.76 -11.79 -19.08
N GLU A 10 3.90 -11.45 -19.68
CA GLU A 10 4.73 -12.35 -20.50
C GLU A 10 5.82 -13.05 -19.70
N LYS A 11 6.33 -12.40 -18.66
CA LYS A 11 7.36 -12.96 -17.79
C LYS A 11 6.87 -14.25 -17.13
N PRO A 12 7.63 -15.37 -17.24
CA PRO A 12 7.27 -16.61 -16.58
C PRO A 12 7.05 -16.42 -15.08
N SER A 13 5.88 -16.82 -14.59
CA SER A 13 5.48 -16.74 -13.19
C SER A 13 4.47 -17.82 -12.89
N GLN A 14 4.48 -18.36 -11.68
CA GLN A 14 3.44 -19.28 -11.20
C GLN A 14 2.04 -18.64 -11.24
N TRP A 15 1.95 -17.30 -11.27
CA TRP A 15 0.72 -16.53 -11.28
C TRP A 15 0.34 -16.01 -12.68
N GLN A 16 1.03 -16.41 -13.74
CA GLN A 16 0.86 -15.84 -15.07
C GLN A 16 -0.60 -15.94 -15.59
N ASP A 17 -1.23 -17.11 -15.44
CA ASP A 17 -2.63 -17.28 -15.87
C ASP A 17 -3.61 -16.50 -14.98
N ALA A 18 -3.35 -16.44 -13.68
CA ALA A 18 -4.10 -15.61 -12.74
C ALA A 18 -4.01 -14.12 -13.11
N TYR A 19 -2.81 -13.62 -13.44
CA TYR A 19 -2.63 -12.24 -13.90
C TYR A 19 -3.41 -11.94 -15.18
N ARG A 20 -3.37 -12.85 -16.16
CA ARG A 20 -4.11 -12.69 -17.42
C ARG A 20 -5.62 -12.65 -17.21
N GLN A 21 -6.15 -13.49 -16.32
CA GLN A 21 -7.57 -13.47 -15.95
C GLN A 21 -7.95 -12.19 -15.24
N LEU A 22 -7.16 -11.73 -14.25
CA LEU A 22 -7.40 -10.46 -13.55
C LEU A 22 -7.34 -9.29 -14.53
N ARG A 23 -6.32 -9.23 -15.42
CA ARG A 23 -6.21 -8.19 -16.48
C ARG A 23 -7.49 -8.07 -17.29
N LYS A 24 -8.02 -9.22 -17.75
CA LYS A 24 -9.24 -9.26 -18.53
C LYS A 24 -10.44 -8.71 -17.76
N ILE A 25 -10.63 -9.16 -16.50
CA ILE A 25 -11.75 -8.72 -15.67
C ILE A 25 -11.67 -7.21 -15.43
N VAL A 26 -10.48 -6.69 -15.10
CA VAL A 26 -10.29 -5.27 -14.79
C VAL A 26 -10.51 -4.41 -16.04
N LEU A 27 -9.98 -4.80 -17.21
CA LEU A 27 -10.17 -4.06 -18.46
C LEU A 27 -11.62 -4.06 -18.93
N ASP A 28 -12.38 -5.13 -18.68
CA ASP A 28 -13.82 -5.22 -18.99
C ASP A 28 -14.63 -4.16 -18.21
N THR A 29 -14.10 -3.56 -17.14
CA THR A 29 -14.76 -2.47 -16.36
C THR A 29 -14.50 -1.06 -16.91
N GLY A 30 -13.71 -0.91 -17.98
CA GLY A 30 -13.43 0.37 -18.61
C GLY A 30 -12.33 1.20 -17.95
N LEU A 31 -11.58 0.64 -17.02
CA LEU A 31 -10.40 1.30 -16.43
C LEU A 31 -9.25 1.42 -17.43
N THR A 32 -8.46 2.47 -17.31
CA THR A 32 -7.25 2.70 -18.10
C THR A 32 -6.07 1.96 -17.46
N GLU A 33 -5.33 1.19 -18.27
CA GLU A 33 -4.16 0.43 -17.82
C GLU A 33 -2.89 1.27 -17.92
N GLU A 34 -2.15 1.38 -16.84
CA GLU A 34 -0.90 2.12 -16.74
C GLU A 34 0.19 1.27 -16.05
N LEU A 35 1.46 1.61 -16.33
CA LEU A 35 2.60 1.04 -15.60
C LEU A 35 2.95 1.99 -14.45
N LYS A 36 2.76 1.53 -13.21
CA LYS A 36 3.17 2.26 -12.00
C LYS A 36 3.89 1.30 -11.05
N TRP A 37 4.98 1.74 -10.46
CA TRP A 37 5.79 0.94 -9.51
C TRP A 37 6.22 -0.43 -10.05
N GLY A 38 6.41 -0.56 -11.37
CA GLY A 38 6.79 -1.81 -12.02
C GLY A 38 5.68 -2.85 -12.15
N VAL A 39 4.43 -2.48 -11.88
CA VAL A 39 3.25 -3.37 -11.96
C VAL A 39 2.10 -2.73 -12.74
N PRO A 40 1.14 -3.54 -13.27
CA PRO A 40 -0.07 -3.03 -13.88
C PRO A 40 -0.94 -2.33 -12.84
N CYS A 41 -1.17 -1.03 -13.05
CA CYS A 41 -2.08 -0.21 -12.27
C CYS A 41 -3.23 0.25 -13.19
N TYR A 42 -4.45 0.22 -12.68
CA TYR A 42 -5.63 0.59 -13.45
C TYR A 42 -6.26 1.83 -12.82
N THR A 43 -6.52 2.83 -13.67
CA THR A 43 -6.92 4.16 -13.27
C THR A 43 -8.28 4.54 -13.82
N PHE A 44 -8.97 5.42 -13.10
CA PHE A 44 -10.16 6.13 -13.55
C PHE A 44 -9.89 7.64 -13.50
N GLN A 45 -9.96 8.33 -14.65
CA GLN A 45 -9.67 9.77 -14.75
C GLN A 45 -8.33 10.18 -14.10
N GLY A 46 -7.29 9.33 -14.24
CA GLY A 46 -5.97 9.56 -13.67
C GLY A 46 -5.76 9.11 -12.22
N SER A 47 -6.84 8.83 -11.49
CA SER A 47 -6.79 8.31 -10.10
C SER A 47 -6.61 6.79 -10.09
N ASN A 48 -5.74 6.29 -9.20
CA ASN A 48 -5.48 4.85 -9.09
C ASN A 48 -6.65 4.14 -8.40
N ILE A 49 -7.20 3.13 -9.05
CA ILE A 49 -8.32 2.33 -8.52
C ILE A 49 -7.83 0.99 -8.01
N VAL A 50 -7.27 0.17 -8.91
CA VAL A 50 -6.74 -1.15 -8.55
C VAL A 50 -5.38 -1.39 -9.18
N LEU A 51 -4.61 -2.33 -8.62
CA LEU A 51 -3.40 -2.87 -9.25
C LEU A 51 -3.32 -4.39 -9.07
N ILE A 52 -2.60 -5.04 -10.00
CA ILE A 52 -2.32 -6.48 -9.93
C ILE A 52 -0.88 -6.65 -9.43
N HIS A 53 -0.70 -7.45 -8.40
CA HIS A 53 0.62 -7.72 -7.81
C HIS A 53 0.76 -9.19 -7.41
N GLY A 54 1.98 -9.73 -7.52
CA GLY A 54 2.29 -11.10 -7.10
C GLY A 54 3.20 -11.12 -5.89
N PHE A 55 2.96 -12.10 -5.05
CA PHE A 55 3.76 -12.47 -3.89
C PHE A 55 4.20 -13.93 -4.05
N LYS A 56 5.05 -14.40 -3.13
CA LYS A 56 5.52 -15.78 -3.16
C LYS A 56 4.37 -16.79 -3.06
N GLU A 57 3.44 -16.56 -2.13
CA GLU A 57 2.39 -17.52 -1.79
C GLU A 57 1.01 -17.19 -2.40
N TYR A 58 0.83 -16.04 -3.04
CA TYR A 58 -0.44 -15.61 -3.65
C TYR A 58 -0.24 -14.49 -4.68
N CYS A 59 -1.20 -14.31 -5.57
CA CYS A 59 -1.36 -13.07 -6.30
C CYS A 59 -2.55 -12.27 -5.75
N ALA A 60 -2.61 -10.98 -6.03
CA ALA A 60 -3.62 -10.11 -5.47
C ALA A 60 -4.12 -9.05 -6.44
N LEU A 61 -5.41 -8.74 -6.34
CA LEU A 61 -6.02 -7.51 -6.81
C LEU A 61 -6.09 -6.56 -5.61
N LEU A 62 -5.35 -5.44 -5.69
CA LEU A 62 -5.24 -4.46 -4.63
C LEU A 62 -6.11 -3.25 -4.97
N PHE A 63 -6.93 -2.79 -4.03
CA PHE A 63 -7.81 -1.63 -4.13
C PHE A 63 -7.21 -0.46 -3.34
N HIS A 64 -6.94 0.67 -4.00
CA HIS A 64 -6.27 1.82 -3.37
C HIS A 64 -7.09 2.47 -2.25
N LYS A 65 -8.41 2.57 -2.42
CA LYS A 65 -9.35 3.04 -1.40
C LYS A 65 -10.21 1.89 -0.84
N GLY A 66 -9.65 0.68 -0.75
CA GLY A 66 -10.37 -0.54 -0.38
C GLY A 66 -11.04 -0.49 1.00
N ALA A 67 -10.55 0.38 1.91
CA ALA A 67 -11.17 0.58 3.22
C ALA A 67 -12.56 1.26 3.15
N LEU A 68 -12.95 1.81 2.00
CA LEU A 68 -14.25 2.45 1.78
C LEU A 68 -15.26 1.53 1.10
N LEU A 69 -14.84 0.33 0.67
CA LEU A 69 -15.73 -0.66 0.05
C LEU A 69 -16.54 -1.40 1.11
N LYS A 70 -17.75 -1.81 0.77
CA LYS A 70 -18.69 -2.46 1.69
C LYS A 70 -18.34 -3.89 2.05
N ASP A 71 -17.48 -4.53 1.22
CA ASP A 71 -17.00 -5.90 1.42
C ASP A 71 -18.10 -6.94 1.64
N THR A 72 -19.11 -6.95 0.79
CA THR A 72 -20.30 -7.79 0.91
C THR A 72 -20.03 -9.30 0.89
N GLU A 73 -18.88 -9.71 0.34
CA GLU A 73 -18.45 -11.12 0.23
C GLU A 73 -17.31 -11.48 1.20
N ASP A 74 -16.94 -10.56 2.11
CA ASP A 74 -15.85 -10.73 3.08
C ASP A 74 -14.51 -11.16 2.43
N MET A 75 -14.17 -10.48 1.31
CA MET A 75 -12.99 -10.82 0.49
C MET A 75 -11.80 -9.87 0.71
N LEU A 76 -12.02 -8.71 1.32
CA LEU A 76 -11.02 -7.66 1.43
C LEU A 76 -10.11 -7.87 2.65
N ILE A 77 -8.82 -8.02 2.38
CA ILE A 77 -7.82 -8.27 3.40
C ILE A 77 -6.99 -7.00 3.63
N GLN A 78 -6.89 -6.56 4.88
CA GLN A 78 -5.93 -5.56 5.30
C GLN A 78 -4.56 -6.22 5.44
N GLN A 79 -3.54 -5.76 4.68
CA GLN A 79 -2.23 -6.41 4.65
C GLN A 79 -1.53 -6.41 6.01
N THR A 80 -1.57 -5.30 6.72
CA THR A 80 -1.04 -5.14 8.07
C THR A 80 -1.92 -4.15 8.85
N LYS A 81 -1.86 -4.19 10.18
CA LYS A 81 -2.60 -3.25 11.05
C LYS A 81 -2.33 -1.76 10.77
N ASN A 82 -1.21 -1.46 10.10
CA ASN A 82 -0.79 -0.10 9.80
C ASN A 82 -1.26 0.41 8.42
N VAL A 83 -1.74 -0.49 7.55
CA VAL A 83 -2.29 -0.11 6.23
C VAL A 83 -3.71 0.41 6.42
N GLN A 84 -3.92 1.70 6.19
CA GLN A 84 -5.20 2.35 6.49
C GLN A 84 -6.17 2.31 5.30
N SER A 85 -5.72 2.64 4.09
CA SER A 85 -6.58 2.81 2.90
C SER A 85 -6.74 1.54 2.08
N VAL A 86 -5.63 0.84 1.85
CA VAL A 86 -5.56 -0.24 0.87
C VAL A 86 -6.16 -1.54 1.41
N ARG A 87 -6.83 -2.31 0.54
CA ARG A 87 -7.25 -3.69 0.79
C ARG A 87 -6.86 -4.57 -0.38
N GLN A 88 -6.70 -5.87 -0.14
CA GLN A 88 -6.38 -6.86 -1.17
C GLN A 88 -7.42 -7.96 -1.20
N ILE A 89 -7.76 -8.41 -2.42
CA ILE A 89 -8.35 -9.74 -2.63
C ILE A 89 -7.21 -10.64 -3.10
N ARG A 90 -6.98 -11.75 -2.42
CA ARG A 90 -5.87 -12.69 -2.65
C ARG A 90 -6.35 -13.95 -3.31
N PHE A 91 -5.51 -14.52 -4.19
CA PHE A 91 -5.78 -15.74 -4.92
C PHE A 91 -4.57 -16.66 -4.88
N THR A 92 -4.81 -17.94 -4.66
CA THR A 92 -3.81 -19.01 -4.69
C THR A 92 -3.99 -19.90 -5.92
N ASP A 93 -5.14 -19.79 -6.60
CA ASP A 93 -5.47 -20.56 -7.80
C ASP A 93 -6.23 -19.66 -8.80
N VAL A 94 -5.99 -19.86 -10.10
CA VAL A 94 -6.69 -19.15 -11.18
C VAL A 94 -8.20 -19.43 -11.20
N LYS A 95 -8.61 -20.63 -10.76
CA LYS A 95 -10.01 -21.02 -10.67
C LYS A 95 -10.80 -20.11 -9.73
N GLU A 96 -10.20 -19.71 -8.60
CA GLU A 96 -10.83 -18.78 -7.65
C GLU A 96 -11.21 -17.45 -8.34
N ILE A 97 -10.37 -16.95 -9.26
CA ILE A 97 -10.61 -15.74 -10.03
C ILE A 97 -11.77 -15.91 -11.00
N VAL A 98 -11.80 -17.06 -11.70
CA VAL A 98 -12.85 -17.37 -12.68
C VAL A 98 -14.20 -17.51 -11.98
N ASP A 99 -14.27 -18.29 -10.89
CA ASP A 99 -15.48 -18.56 -10.14
C ASP A 99 -16.06 -17.25 -9.50
N ARG A 100 -15.16 -16.34 -9.10
CA ARG A 100 -15.53 -15.06 -8.47
C ARG A 100 -15.59 -13.87 -9.43
N LYS A 101 -15.54 -14.09 -10.75
CA LYS A 101 -15.53 -13.01 -11.75
C LYS A 101 -16.61 -11.96 -11.50
N LYS A 102 -17.85 -12.37 -11.20
CA LYS A 102 -18.98 -11.46 -10.96
C LYS A 102 -18.76 -10.58 -9.74
N ALA A 103 -18.31 -11.18 -8.64
CA ALA A 103 -17.99 -10.45 -7.41
C ALA A 103 -16.84 -9.46 -7.64
N LEU A 104 -15.74 -9.90 -8.27
CA LEU A 104 -14.59 -9.03 -8.58
C LEU A 104 -15.00 -7.82 -9.42
N THR A 105 -15.84 -8.04 -10.44
CA THR A 105 -16.38 -6.95 -11.27
C THR A 105 -17.20 -5.97 -10.41
N ALA A 106 -18.02 -6.46 -9.48
CA ALA A 106 -18.82 -5.62 -8.58
C ALA A 106 -17.94 -4.77 -7.65
N TYR A 107 -16.89 -5.36 -7.05
CA TYR A 107 -15.91 -4.62 -6.22
C TYR A 107 -15.17 -3.54 -7.02
N ILE A 108 -14.79 -3.81 -8.27
CA ILE A 108 -14.13 -2.82 -9.12
C ILE A 108 -15.08 -1.66 -9.45
N HIS A 109 -16.33 -1.95 -9.80
CA HIS A 109 -17.33 -0.90 -10.04
C HIS A 109 -17.60 -0.08 -8.78
N GLU A 110 -17.72 -0.70 -7.60
CA GLU A 110 -17.85 0.02 -6.33
C GLU A 110 -16.64 0.94 -6.09
N ALA A 111 -15.42 0.47 -6.35
CA ALA A 111 -14.21 1.29 -6.23
C ALA A 111 -14.22 2.49 -7.19
N ILE A 112 -14.75 2.33 -8.41
CA ILE A 112 -14.95 3.42 -9.36
C ILE A 112 -15.98 4.43 -8.82
N GLU A 113 -17.10 3.96 -8.26
CA GLU A 113 -18.13 4.84 -7.67
C GLU A 113 -17.60 5.59 -6.43
N VAL A 114 -16.79 4.95 -5.58
CA VAL A 114 -16.08 5.61 -4.46
C VAL A 114 -15.22 6.77 -4.98
N GLU A 115 -14.48 6.56 -6.09
CA GLU A 115 -13.67 7.62 -6.71
C GLU A 115 -14.53 8.73 -7.29
N LYS A 116 -15.57 8.40 -8.06
CA LYS A 116 -16.51 9.38 -8.63
C LYS A 116 -17.18 10.25 -7.57
N ALA A 117 -17.48 9.67 -6.42
CA ALA A 117 -18.09 10.37 -5.28
C ALA A 117 -17.08 11.26 -4.53
N GLY A 118 -15.79 11.26 -4.91
CA GLY A 118 -14.74 12.03 -4.24
C GLY A 118 -14.49 11.60 -2.80
N LEU A 119 -14.84 10.36 -2.44
CA LEU A 119 -14.66 9.88 -1.08
C LEU A 119 -13.17 9.62 -0.79
N GLU A 120 -12.76 10.04 0.42
CA GLU A 120 -11.38 9.90 0.88
C GLU A 120 -11.32 9.14 2.21
N VAL A 121 -10.30 8.27 2.32
CA VAL A 121 -10.05 7.56 3.58
C VAL A 121 -9.48 8.53 4.61
N LYS A 122 -10.14 8.65 5.75
CA LYS A 122 -9.61 9.43 6.88
C LYS A 122 -8.38 8.72 7.44
N MET A 123 -7.21 9.26 7.09
CA MET A 123 -5.94 8.75 7.60
C MET A 123 -5.72 9.24 9.04
N LYS A 124 -5.25 8.35 9.91
CA LYS A 124 -4.77 8.75 11.24
C LYS A 124 -3.70 9.84 11.12
N LYS A 125 -3.81 10.87 11.93
CA LYS A 125 -2.76 11.89 12.05
C LYS A 125 -1.51 11.27 12.69
N THR A 126 -0.34 11.86 12.46
CA THR A 126 0.91 11.38 13.06
C THR A 126 0.83 11.35 14.59
N SER A 127 0.13 12.31 15.19
CA SER A 127 -0.11 12.39 16.65
C SER A 127 -0.98 11.27 17.22
N GLU A 128 -1.65 10.48 16.39
CA GLU A 128 -2.46 9.32 16.81
C GLU A 128 -1.70 8.00 16.78
N PHE A 129 -0.39 8.06 16.48
CA PHE A 129 0.51 6.91 16.55
C PHE A 129 1.33 6.97 17.84
N ASP A 130 1.53 5.82 18.45
CA ASP A 130 2.35 5.71 19.65
C ASP A 130 3.79 6.17 19.36
N MET A 131 4.23 7.20 20.06
CA MET A 131 5.61 7.67 20.01
C MET A 131 6.46 6.75 20.90
N PRO A 132 7.50 6.08 20.35
CA PRO A 132 8.43 5.32 21.20
C PRO A 132 9.11 6.24 22.23
N GLU A 133 9.17 5.81 23.49
CA GLU A 133 9.77 6.59 24.57
C GLU A 133 11.20 7.04 24.22
N GLU A 134 12.02 6.12 23.70
CA GLU A 134 13.40 6.44 23.33
C GLU A 134 13.51 7.47 22.19
N LEU A 135 12.52 7.51 21.30
CA LEU A 135 12.49 8.55 20.26
C LEU A 135 12.06 9.88 20.86
N GLN A 136 11.08 9.88 21.78
CA GLN A 136 10.67 11.09 22.51
C GLN A 136 11.83 11.67 23.33
N ASP A 137 12.55 10.84 24.09
CA ASP A 137 13.73 11.24 24.86
C ASP A 137 14.81 11.86 23.97
N ARG A 138 15.03 11.29 22.78
CA ARG A 138 15.99 11.85 21.83
C ARG A 138 15.53 13.20 21.27
N LEU A 139 14.24 13.35 20.97
CA LEU A 139 13.68 14.63 20.52
C LEU A 139 13.76 15.73 21.60
N ASP A 140 13.60 15.34 22.86
CA ASP A 140 13.62 16.30 23.97
C ASP A 140 15.05 16.69 24.37
N SER A 141 16.02 15.81 24.15
CA SER A 141 17.44 16.04 24.49
C SER A 141 18.26 16.71 23.37
N ASP A 142 17.79 16.66 22.11
CA ASP A 142 18.53 17.17 20.95
C ASP A 142 17.62 18.06 20.08
N THR A 143 17.76 19.38 20.27
CA THR A 143 16.94 20.39 19.60
C THR A 143 17.11 20.36 18.07
N ASP A 144 18.31 20.07 17.57
CA ASP A 144 18.56 20.08 16.12
C ASP A 144 17.99 18.79 15.47
N PHE A 145 18.11 17.66 16.15
CA PHE A 145 17.44 16.43 15.74
C PHE A 145 15.91 16.59 15.72
N LYS A 146 15.35 17.23 16.75
CA LYS A 146 13.90 17.55 16.81
C LYS A 146 13.46 18.37 15.62
N LYS A 147 14.14 19.48 15.32
CA LYS A 147 13.83 20.32 14.15
C LYS A 147 13.89 19.52 12.85
N ALA A 148 14.93 18.70 12.67
CA ALA A 148 15.08 17.87 11.47
C ALA A 148 13.94 16.84 11.35
N PHE A 149 13.56 16.18 12.44
CA PHE A 149 12.47 15.22 12.48
C PHE A 149 11.11 15.88 12.20
N GLU A 150 10.83 17.04 12.82
CA GLU A 150 9.57 17.79 12.63
C GLU A 150 9.45 18.37 11.20
N ALA A 151 10.56 18.63 10.52
CA ALA A 151 10.58 19.05 9.12
C ALA A 151 10.26 17.91 8.12
N LEU A 152 10.32 16.66 8.54
CA LEU A 152 9.90 15.53 7.71
C LEU A 152 8.41 15.58 7.41
N THR A 153 8.01 15.05 6.23
CA THR A 153 6.59 14.87 5.93
C THR A 153 5.93 13.94 6.98
N PRO A 154 4.63 14.11 7.27
CA PRO A 154 3.91 13.26 8.23
C PRO A 154 4.04 11.75 7.95
N GLY A 155 4.15 11.38 6.67
CA GLY A 155 4.39 9.98 6.25
C GLY A 155 5.76 9.45 6.66
N ARG A 156 6.82 10.27 6.52
CA ARG A 156 8.18 9.92 6.93
C ARG A 156 8.31 9.84 8.45
N GLN A 157 7.78 10.82 9.18
CA GLN A 157 7.73 10.77 10.65
C GLN A 157 7.07 9.48 11.14
N ARG A 158 5.87 9.15 10.63
CA ARG A 158 5.16 7.92 10.96
C ARG A 158 5.97 6.66 10.59
N GLY A 159 6.66 6.68 9.45
CA GLY A 159 7.54 5.59 9.04
C GLY A 159 8.62 5.28 10.07
N TYR A 160 9.30 6.30 10.60
CA TYR A 160 10.29 6.16 11.68
C TYR A 160 9.66 5.66 12.97
N MET A 161 8.57 6.28 13.42
CA MET A 161 7.87 5.85 14.65
C MET A 161 7.51 4.35 14.60
N LEU A 162 6.93 3.89 13.48
CA LEU A 162 6.58 2.49 13.28
C LEU A 162 7.81 1.58 13.21
N HIS A 163 8.86 1.99 12.50
CA HIS A 163 10.09 1.22 12.39
C HIS A 163 10.75 1.02 13.76
N ILE A 164 10.82 2.07 14.57
CA ILE A 164 11.40 2.03 15.91
C ILE A 164 10.53 1.18 16.85
N SER A 165 9.22 1.41 16.89
CA SER A 165 8.26 0.69 17.75
C SER A 165 8.20 -0.82 17.51
N GLN A 166 8.54 -1.30 16.31
CA GLN A 166 8.56 -2.74 16.02
C GLN A 166 9.61 -3.51 16.82
N ALA A 167 10.64 -2.83 17.35
CA ALA A 167 11.64 -3.48 18.17
C ALA A 167 11.13 -3.68 19.60
N LYS A 168 11.18 -4.91 20.09
CA LYS A 168 10.74 -5.26 21.46
C LYS A 168 11.65 -4.69 22.55
N GLN A 169 12.97 -4.62 22.28
CA GLN A 169 13.98 -4.19 23.26
C GLN A 169 14.34 -2.72 23.07
N SER A 170 14.42 -1.96 24.17
CA SER A 170 14.85 -0.56 24.19
C SER A 170 16.21 -0.35 23.49
N LYS A 171 17.21 -1.18 23.78
CA LYS A 171 18.53 -1.12 23.13
C LYS A 171 18.43 -1.19 21.58
N THR A 172 17.51 -1.98 21.06
CA THR A 172 17.30 -2.09 19.61
C THR A 172 16.60 -0.83 19.08
N ARG A 173 15.66 -0.26 19.83
CA ARG A 173 15.00 1.00 19.44
C ARG A 173 16.01 2.14 19.39
N ILE A 174 16.87 2.29 20.41
CA ILE A 174 17.96 3.26 20.41
C ILE A 174 18.89 3.06 19.20
N SER A 175 19.33 1.84 18.93
CA SER A 175 20.18 1.54 17.76
C SER A 175 19.51 1.91 16.43
N ARG A 176 18.19 1.72 16.31
CA ARG A 176 17.43 2.14 15.12
C ARG A 176 17.35 3.66 14.99
N ILE A 177 17.20 4.39 16.11
CA ILE A 177 17.22 5.84 16.13
C ILE A 177 18.57 6.34 15.63
N GLU A 178 19.68 5.88 16.24
CA GLU A 178 21.02 6.31 15.84
C GLU A 178 21.35 6.04 14.36
N LYS A 179 20.94 4.89 13.85
CA LYS A 179 21.09 4.57 12.42
C LYS A 179 20.23 5.46 11.51
N SER A 180 19.17 6.03 12.02
CA SER A 180 18.25 6.89 11.28
C SER A 180 18.68 8.36 11.26
N VAL A 181 19.56 8.78 12.17
CA VAL A 181 19.99 10.18 12.32
C VAL A 181 20.43 10.80 10.99
N PRO A 182 21.34 10.18 10.18
CA PRO A 182 21.77 10.78 8.93
C PRO A 182 20.60 11.04 7.95
N ASN A 183 19.72 10.06 7.79
CA ASN A 183 18.59 10.17 6.88
C ASN A 183 17.58 11.23 7.34
N ILE A 184 17.38 11.38 8.65
CA ILE A 184 16.47 12.40 9.21
C ILE A 184 17.01 13.79 8.93
N PHE A 185 18.32 14.04 9.13
CA PHE A 185 18.95 15.32 8.80
C PHE A 185 18.96 15.62 7.28
N GLU A 186 18.98 14.60 6.44
CA GLU A 186 18.85 14.72 4.98
C GLU A 186 17.38 14.84 4.51
N GLY A 187 16.42 14.83 5.44
CA GLY A 187 15.00 14.90 5.12
C GLY A 187 14.42 13.65 4.44
N LYS A 188 15.12 12.52 4.51
CA LYS A 188 14.73 11.23 3.90
C LYS A 188 13.89 10.35 4.83
N GLY A 189 13.14 9.41 4.27
CA GLY A 189 12.46 8.34 5.01
C GLY A 189 13.42 7.21 5.42
N TYR A 190 13.02 6.38 6.38
CA TYR A 190 13.87 5.32 6.95
C TYR A 190 14.30 4.23 5.94
N ASN A 191 13.58 4.08 4.84
CA ASN A 191 13.83 3.14 3.75
C ASN A 191 14.20 3.83 2.42
N GLU A 192 14.46 5.13 2.45
CA GLU A 192 14.94 5.90 1.31
C GLU A 192 16.47 5.97 1.37
N MET A 193 17.15 5.31 0.44
CA MET A 193 18.60 5.37 0.28
C MET A 193 19.02 6.49 -0.65
#